data_53f5fed1cd1e2874cd23347bfbc50221
#
_entry.id   53f5fed1cd1e2874cd23347bfbc50221
#
_cell.length_a   1.000
_cell.length_b   1.000
_cell.length_c   1.000
_cell.angle_alpha   90.00
_cell.angle_beta   90.00
_cell.angle_gamma   90.00
#
_symmetry.space_group_name_H-M   'P 1'
#
loop_
_entity.id
_entity.type
_entity.pdbx_description
1 polymer ?
#
loop_
_entity_poly.entity_id
_entity_poly.type
_entity_poly.pdbx_seq_one_letter_code
_entity_poly.pdbx_strand_id
1 'polypeptide(L)'
;MKELVVENKYNCKKLVPFLLDNFDGLCTNTIYKALRKKDIRINDIKVNSNVFLQTGDSVKIFISDEFLFKQNHCNFNKVYEDDNILIIDKPAEIEVTGSNSITSILKKQYAYIEPCHRLDRNTTGLLIFAKSKDALDILLQKFKNSEIEKHYKAMVYGIPNIKSQTLEAYLFKDNKKALVYISDTPQKGYVKIVTSYKVLEKNIEKNYCILDIQLHTGKTHQIRAHLAHIGYPIIGDGKYGINKINKQFGYKTQQLCSSYIKFNFKTDAKILNYLSNKDVSLLDRT
;
A
#
# COMPACT_ATOMS: atom_id res chain seq x y z
N MET A 1 -27.80 14.96 -0.46
CA MET A 1 -27.58 16.09 -1.40
C MET A 1 -26.71 17.13 -0.71
N LYS A 2 -25.65 17.59 -1.35
CA LYS A 2 -24.82 18.74 -0.89
C LYS A 2 -24.88 19.84 -1.93
N GLU A 3 -24.83 21.08 -1.47
CA GLU A 3 -24.82 22.28 -2.30
C GLU A 3 -23.63 23.15 -1.91
N LEU A 4 -22.87 23.62 -2.90
CA LEU A 4 -21.74 24.53 -2.75
C LEU A 4 -21.92 25.71 -3.70
N VAL A 5 -21.59 26.91 -3.23
CA VAL A 5 -21.51 28.10 -4.08
C VAL A 5 -20.05 28.30 -4.50
N VAL A 6 -19.84 28.55 -5.78
CA VAL A 6 -18.50 28.71 -6.36
C VAL A 6 -17.91 30.06 -5.93
N GLU A 7 -16.84 30.00 -5.13
CA GLU A 7 -16.08 31.17 -4.68
C GLU A 7 -15.20 31.74 -5.82
N ASN A 8 -14.77 33.00 -5.67
CA ASN A 8 -13.97 33.71 -6.69
C ASN A 8 -12.66 33.00 -7.06
N LYS A 9 -12.02 32.26 -6.12
CA LYS A 9 -10.80 31.46 -6.37
C LYS A 9 -11.00 30.32 -7.38
N TYR A 10 -12.26 29.95 -7.67
CA TYR A 10 -12.64 28.91 -8.64
C TYR A 10 -13.24 29.46 -9.92
N ASN A 11 -13.26 30.79 -10.07
CA ASN A 11 -13.75 31.41 -11.33
C ASN A 11 -12.97 30.91 -12.54
N CYS A 12 -13.64 30.51 -13.60
CA CYS A 12 -13.05 29.90 -14.81
C CYS A 12 -12.26 28.62 -14.58
N LYS A 13 -12.42 27.96 -13.42
CA LYS A 13 -11.86 26.60 -13.20
C LYS A 13 -12.88 25.52 -13.59
N LYS A 14 -12.37 24.32 -13.89
CA LYS A 14 -13.23 23.19 -14.23
C LYS A 14 -13.88 22.59 -12.99
N LEU A 15 -15.08 22.00 -13.18
CA LEU A 15 -15.89 21.36 -12.13
C LEU A 15 -15.14 20.24 -11.38
N VAL A 16 -14.38 19.38 -12.08
CA VAL A 16 -13.69 18.24 -11.43
C VAL A 16 -12.66 18.70 -10.39
N PRO A 17 -11.72 19.62 -10.67
CA PRO A 17 -10.84 20.20 -9.66
C PRO A 17 -11.59 20.82 -8.48
N PHE A 18 -12.65 21.60 -8.75
CA PHE A 18 -13.48 22.20 -7.70
C PHE A 18 -14.06 21.15 -6.75
N LEU A 19 -14.58 20.04 -7.29
CA LEU A 19 -15.14 18.95 -6.48
C LEU A 19 -14.08 18.21 -5.68
N LEU A 20 -12.91 17.98 -6.25
CA LEU A 20 -11.78 17.32 -5.56
C LEU A 20 -11.22 18.16 -4.41
N ASP A 21 -11.24 19.50 -4.55
CA ASP A 21 -10.78 20.42 -3.51
C ASP A 21 -11.76 20.54 -2.34
N ASN A 22 -13.09 20.38 -2.60
CA ASN A 22 -14.13 20.56 -1.59
C ASN A 22 -14.58 19.25 -0.93
N PHE A 23 -14.30 18.08 -1.53
CA PHE A 23 -14.72 16.77 -1.01
C PHE A 23 -13.55 15.79 -1.02
N ASP A 24 -13.00 15.53 0.14
CA ASP A 24 -11.81 14.68 0.33
C ASP A 24 -12.06 13.19 0.08
N GLY A 25 -13.31 12.75 0.06
CA GLY A 25 -13.73 11.38 -0.29
C GLY A 25 -13.85 11.13 -1.79
N LEU A 26 -13.95 12.19 -2.60
CA LEU A 26 -14.11 12.03 -4.05
C LEU A 26 -12.79 11.68 -4.75
N CYS A 27 -12.89 10.81 -5.74
CA CYS A 27 -11.84 10.61 -6.73
C CYS A 27 -12.37 10.90 -8.13
N THR A 28 -11.46 11.17 -9.05
CA THR A 28 -11.78 11.52 -10.46
C THR A 28 -12.75 10.50 -11.08
N ASN A 29 -12.55 9.20 -10.85
CA ASN A 29 -13.44 8.16 -11.39
C ASN A 29 -14.86 8.24 -10.84
N THR A 30 -15.03 8.53 -9.54
CA THR A 30 -16.34 8.69 -8.90
C THR A 30 -17.08 9.90 -9.48
N ILE A 31 -16.37 11.02 -9.67
CA ILE A 31 -16.94 12.24 -10.28
C ILE A 31 -17.41 11.96 -11.70
N TYR A 32 -16.60 11.31 -12.55
CA TYR A 32 -17.01 10.98 -13.91
C TYR A 32 -18.16 9.95 -13.97
N LYS A 33 -18.28 9.04 -12.98
CA LYS A 33 -19.47 8.18 -12.84
C LYS A 33 -20.72 9.01 -12.53
N ALA A 34 -20.61 9.96 -11.60
CA ALA A 34 -21.72 10.84 -11.22
C ALA A 34 -22.15 11.74 -12.38
N LEU A 35 -21.20 12.29 -13.14
CA LEU A 35 -21.48 13.06 -14.35
C LEU A 35 -22.28 12.23 -15.38
N ARG A 36 -21.85 10.98 -15.66
CA ARG A 36 -22.58 10.07 -16.56
C ARG A 36 -23.99 9.75 -16.08
N LYS A 37 -24.20 9.64 -14.76
CA LYS A 37 -25.52 9.43 -14.14
C LYS A 37 -26.34 10.70 -14.02
N LYS A 38 -25.75 11.88 -14.34
CA LYS A 38 -26.37 13.21 -14.17
C LYS A 38 -26.71 13.52 -12.70
N ASP A 39 -25.89 13.01 -11.76
CA ASP A 39 -26.01 13.22 -10.31
C ASP A 39 -25.35 14.52 -9.85
N ILE A 40 -24.95 15.40 -10.78
CA ILE A 40 -24.39 16.73 -10.51
C ILE A 40 -25.18 17.77 -11.30
N ARG A 41 -25.51 18.88 -10.64
CA ARG A 41 -26.20 20.01 -11.26
C ARG A 41 -25.44 21.30 -10.98
N ILE A 42 -25.47 22.20 -11.94
CA ILE A 42 -25.00 23.58 -11.80
C ILE A 42 -26.18 24.48 -12.11
N ASN A 43 -26.54 25.38 -11.17
CA ASN A 43 -27.72 26.24 -11.26
C ASN A 43 -29.00 25.44 -11.63
N ASP A 44 -29.17 24.28 -10.95
CA ASP A 44 -30.25 23.30 -11.16
C ASP A 44 -30.24 22.56 -12.52
N ILE A 45 -29.33 22.90 -13.44
CA ILE A 45 -29.16 22.21 -14.73
C ILE A 45 -28.25 21.00 -14.56
N LYS A 46 -28.70 19.82 -14.98
CA LYS A 46 -27.93 18.58 -14.98
C LYS A 46 -26.73 18.67 -15.93
N VAL A 47 -25.53 18.36 -15.43
CA VAL A 47 -24.30 18.35 -16.23
C VAL A 47 -23.78 16.93 -16.40
N ASN A 48 -23.17 16.64 -17.56
CA ASN A 48 -22.64 15.32 -17.90
C ASN A 48 -21.15 15.35 -18.28
N SER A 49 -20.53 16.53 -18.24
CA SER A 49 -19.13 16.74 -18.60
C SER A 49 -18.44 17.69 -17.62
N ASN A 50 -17.12 17.77 -17.71
CA ASN A 50 -16.28 18.62 -16.86
C ASN A 50 -16.29 20.07 -17.40
N VAL A 51 -17.34 20.82 -17.10
CA VAL A 51 -17.55 22.21 -17.55
C VAL A 51 -16.76 23.23 -16.72
N PHE A 52 -16.63 24.46 -17.24
CA PHE A 52 -16.08 25.59 -16.50
C PHE A 52 -17.12 26.19 -15.57
N LEU A 53 -16.70 26.63 -14.40
CA LEU A 53 -17.54 27.28 -13.38
C LEU A 53 -17.33 28.79 -13.39
N GLN A 54 -18.36 29.51 -12.96
CA GLN A 54 -18.30 30.95 -12.71
C GLN A 54 -18.53 31.23 -11.22
N THR A 55 -17.97 32.32 -10.72
CA THR A 55 -18.25 32.79 -9.36
C THR A 55 -19.75 32.96 -9.16
N GLY A 56 -20.29 32.42 -8.07
CA GLY A 56 -21.72 32.46 -7.75
C GLY A 56 -22.52 31.27 -8.26
N ASP A 57 -21.95 30.40 -9.12
CA ASP A 57 -22.64 29.17 -9.53
C ASP A 57 -22.98 28.29 -8.30
N SER A 58 -24.22 27.79 -8.26
CA SER A 58 -24.65 26.78 -7.28
C SER A 58 -24.40 25.38 -7.84
N VAL A 59 -23.51 24.64 -7.20
CA VAL A 59 -23.19 23.25 -7.56
C VAL A 59 -23.87 22.29 -6.58
N LYS A 60 -24.89 21.55 -7.06
CA LYS A 60 -25.61 20.52 -6.30
C LYS A 60 -25.13 19.13 -6.66
N ILE A 61 -24.83 18.31 -5.62
CA ILE A 61 -24.26 17.00 -5.76
C ILE A 61 -25.16 15.97 -5.08
N PHE A 62 -25.58 14.95 -5.85
CA PHE A 62 -26.45 13.85 -5.41
C PHE A 62 -25.66 12.56 -5.19
N ILE A 63 -24.50 12.67 -4.58
CA ILE A 63 -23.64 11.55 -4.16
C ILE A 63 -23.84 11.36 -2.64
N SER A 64 -23.89 10.12 -2.15
CA SER A 64 -24.01 9.85 -0.71
C SER A 64 -22.78 10.34 0.06
N ASP A 65 -23.01 10.78 1.32
CA ASP A 65 -21.98 11.38 2.17
C ASP A 65 -20.78 10.43 2.42
N GLU A 66 -20.98 9.13 2.40
CA GLU A 66 -19.93 8.11 2.49
C GLU A 66 -18.90 8.16 1.34
N PHE A 67 -19.31 8.67 0.15
CA PHE A 67 -18.42 8.90 -0.98
C PHE A 67 -17.91 10.33 -1.08
N LEU A 68 -18.64 11.30 -0.53
CA LEU A 68 -18.25 12.72 -0.51
C LEU A 68 -17.16 12.99 0.54
N PHE A 69 -17.32 12.41 1.69
CA PHE A 69 -16.40 12.58 2.81
C PHE A 69 -15.74 11.26 3.10
N LYS A 70 -14.41 11.24 3.12
CA LYS A 70 -13.73 10.08 3.65
C LYS A 70 -14.17 9.89 5.09
N GLN A 71 -14.89 8.83 5.35
CA GLN A 71 -14.91 8.28 6.69
C GLN A 71 -13.46 7.88 6.99
N ASN A 72 -12.73 8.79 7.65
CA ASN A 72 -11.35 8.58 8.12
C ASN A 72 -11.30 7.56 9.28
N HIS A 73 -12.17 6.55 9.24
CA HIS A 73 -12.07 5.36 10.06
C HIS A 73 -11.29 4.28 9.29
N CYS A 74 -10.11 4.63 8.83
CA CYS A 74 -9.12 3.60 8.62
C CYS A 74 -8.70 3.12 10.01
N ASN A 75 -9.50 2.22 10.60
CA ASN A 75 -9.14 1.52 11.81
C ASN A 75 -7.95 0.61 11.47
N PHE A 76 -6.76 1.07 11.75
CA PHE A 76 -5.57 0.24 11.79
C PHE A 76 -5.21 0.00 13.25
N ASN A 77 -4.88 -1.24 13.57
CA ASN A 77 -4.46 -1.59 14.93
C ASN A 77 -3.03 -1.08 15.15
N LYS A 78 -2.82 -0.37 16.25
CA LYS A 78 -1.49 -0.10 16.77
C LYS A 78 -0.97 -1.40 17.37
N VAL A 79 0.17 -1.88 16.87
CA VAL A 79 0.80 -3.12 17.35
C VAL A 79 1.83 -2.79 18.43
N TYR A 80 2.56 -1.68 18.25
CA TYR A 80 3.53 -1.18 19.20
C TYR A 80 3.61 0.34 19.10
N GLU A 81 3.74 1.03 20.21
CA GLU A 81 3.98 2.46 20.25
C GLU A 81 4.81 2.84 21.48
N ASP A 82 5.81 3.69 21.28
CA ASP A 82 6.58 4.38 22.32
C ASP A 82 6.84 5.84 21.92
N ASP A 83 7.78 6.52 22.59
CA ASP A 83 8.08 7.93 22.30
C ASP A 83 8.74 8.13 20.93
N ASN A 84 9.43 7.13 20.39
CA ASN A 84 10.24 7.24 19.20
C ASN A 84 9.62 6.62 17.95
N ILE A 85 8.84 5.53 18.10
CA ILE A 85 8.29 4.77 16.98
C ILE A 85 6.83 4.39 17.18
N LEU A 86 6.14 4.19 16.08
CA LEU A 86 4.83 3.58 16.01
C LEU A 86 4.88 2.45 15.00
N ILE A 87 4.40 1.25 15.37
CA ILE A 87 4.20 0.12 14.46
C ILE A 87 2.72 -0.17 14.39
N ILE A 88 2.19 -0.17 13.18
CA ILE A 88 0.78 -0.47 12.93
C ILE A 88 0.64 -1.74 12.10
N ASP A 89 -0.54 -2.34 12.18
CA ASP A 89 -1.01 -3.33 11.24
C ASP A 89 -1.78 -2.63 10.12
N LYS A 90 -1.11 -2.44 8.98
CA LYS A 90 -1.67 -1.76 7.82
C LYS A 90 -2.75 -2.62 7.16
N PRO A 91 -3.98 -2.13 6.96
CA PRO A 91 -4.98 -2.82 6.15
C PRO A 91 -4.65 -2.76 4.64
N ALA A 92 -5.33 -3.60 3.85
CA ALA A 92 -5.31 -3.50 2.39
C ALA A 92 -6.02 -2.22 1.90
N GLU A 93 -5.86 -1.94 0.60
CA GLU A 93 -6.55 -0.89 -0.15
C GLU A 93 -6.20 0.56 0.21
N ILE A 94 -5.18 0.77 1.06
CA ILE A 94 -4.69 2.11 1.40
C ILE A 94 -3.18 2.24 1.13
N GLU A 95 -2.78 3.38 0.57
CA GLU A 95 -1.38 3.75 0.33
C GLU A 95 -0.69 4.14 1.64
N VAL A 96 0.62 3.93 1.71
CA VAL A 96 1.44 4.40 2.85
C VAL A 96 1.61 5.92 2.80
N THR A 97 1.92 6.48 1.63
CA THR A 97 2.18 7.91 1.41
C THR A 97 1.29 8.47 0.32
N GLY A 98 1.02 9.77 0.36
CA GLY A 98 0.14 10.48 -0.58
C GLY A 98 -0.97 11.25 0.14
N SER A 99 -1.83 11.93 -0.60
CA SER A 99 -2.89 12.79 -0.04
C SER A 99 -3.91 12.04 0.82
N ASN A 100 -4.18 10.78 0.47
CA ASN A 100 -5.19 9.94 1.10
C ASN A 100 -4.59 8.65 1.64
N SER A 101 -3.49 8.78 2.37
CA SER A 101 -2.66 7.69 2.86
C SER A 101 -2.73 7.54 4.37
N ILE A 102 -2.19 6.43 4.89
CA ILE A 102 -2.03 6.24 6.33
C ILE A 102 -1.19 7.37 6.93
N THR A 103 -0.09 7.78 6.26
CA THR A 103 0.75 8.89 6.73
C THR A 103 -0.05 10.18 6.85
N SER A 104 -0.94 10.49 5.88
CA SER A 104 -1.76 11.71 5.95
C SER A 104 -2.78 11.67 7.09
N ILE A 105 -3.30 10.49 7.45
CA ILE A 105 -4.19 10.29 8.60
C ILE A 105 -3.41 10.48 9.91
N LEU A 106 -2.24 9.84 10.03
CA LEU A 106 -1.41 9.91 11.22
C LEU A 106 -0.86 11.34 11.48
N LYS A 107 -0.53 12.10 10.43
CA LYS A 107 -0.09 13.51 10.55
C LYS A 107 -1.13 14.44 11.18
N LYS A 108 -2.40 14.05 11.25
CA LYS A 108 -3.45 14.77 11.98
C LYS A 108 -3.41 14.50 13.49
N GLN A 109 -2.75 13.43 13.92
CA GLN A 109 -2.73 12.96 15.31
C GLN A 109 -1.36 13.18 16.00
N TYR A 110 -0.28 13.25 15.21
CA TYR A 110 1.09 13.35 15.70
C TYR A 110 1.76 14.63 15.20
N ALA A 111 2.49 15.30 16.07
CA ALA A 111 3.28 16.49 15.70
C ALA A 111 4.35 16.16 14.64
N TYR A 112 4.93 14.96 14.73
CA TYR A 112 5.85 14.41 13.74
C TYR A 112 5.56 12.92 13.57
N ILE A 113 5.37 12.46 12.33
CA ILE A 113 5.22 11.05 11.99
C ILE A 113 5.61 10.84 10.52
N GLU A 114 6.59 9.96 10.27
CA GLU A 114 7.02 9.62 8.93
C GLU A 114 7.25 8.11 8.80
N PRO A 115 6.88 7.48 7.67
CA PRO A 115 7.07 6.05 7.46
C PRO A 115 8.55 5.74 7.22
N CYS A 116 9.07 4.70 7.86
CA CYS A 116 10.47 4.26 7.72
C CYS A 116 10.67 3.32 6.53
N HIS A 117 9.62 2.69 6.06
CA HIS A 117 9.55 1.85 4.87
C HIS A 117 8.15 1.90 4.27
N ARG A 118 7.94 1.17 3.19
CA ARG A 118 6.62 1.13 2.55
C ARG A 118 6.16 -0.29 2.30
N LEU A 119 4.84 -0.47 2.32
CA LEU A 119 4.13 -1.62 1.78
C LEU A 119 3.33 -1.17 0.56
N ASP A 120 3.06 -2.09 -0.36
CA ASP A 120 2.16 -1.82 -1.48
C ASP A 120 0.74 -1.55 -0.97
N ARG A 121 -0.09 -0.89 -1.76
CA ARG A 121 -1.48 -0.52 -1.41
C ARG A 121 -2.26 -1.71 -0.83
N ASN A 122 -2.16 -2.86 -1.47
CA ASN A 122 -2.90 -4.07 -1.09
C ASN A 122 -2.10 -5.06 -0.23
N THR A 123 -0.85 -4.76 0.13
CA THR A 123 -0.08 -5.53 1.11
C THR A 123 -0.51 -5.10 2.50
N THR A 124 -0.84 -6.06 3.35
CA THR A 124 -1.23 -5.85 4.75
C THR A 124 -0.04 -6.01 5.70
N GLY A 125 -0.23 -5.70 6.98
CA GLY A 125 0.70 -6.06 8.03
C GLY A 125 1.58 -4.94 8.55
N LEU A 126 2.68 -5.32 9.20
CA LEU A 126 3.53 -4.45 10.00
C LEU A 126 4.17 -3.33 9.18
N LEU A 127 3.96 -2.10 9.62
CA LEU A 127 4.50 -0.87 9.04
C LEU A 127 5.03 0.03 10.15
N ILE A 128 6.32 0.40 10.05
CA ILE A 128 7.03 1.22 11.05
C ILE A 128 6.97 2.69 10.64
N PHE A 129 6.62 3.54 11.61
CA PHE A 129 6.72 4.99 11.54
C PHE A 129 7.69 5.49 12.61
N ALA A 130 8.44 6.55 12.30
CA ALA A 130 9.23 7.32 13.25
C ALA A 130 8.41 8.50 13.77
N LYS A 131 8.48 8.76 15.07
CA LYS A 131 7.80 9.88 15.75
C LYS A 131 8.72 11.10 15.96
N SER A 132 9.98 11.02 15.49
CA SER A 132 10.93 12.13 15.46
C SER A 132 11.84 12.02 14.23
N LYS A 133 12.49 13.15 13.89
CA LYS A 133 13.46 13.19 12.79
C LYS A 133 14.68 12.31 13.07
N ASP A 134 15.16 12.31 14.29
CA ASP A 134 16.33 11.50 14.71
C ASP A 134 16.02 10.01 14.61
N ALA A 135 14.84 9.59 15.08
CA ALA A 135 14.39 8.20 14.95
C ALA A 135 14.26 7.79 13.48
N LEU A 136 13.74 8.67 12.61
CA LEU A 136 13.64 8.42 11.18
C LEU A 136 15.01 8.18 10.55
N ASP A 137 15.95 9.07 10.77
CA ASP A 137 17.29 8.99 10.16
C ASP A 137 18.04 7.72 10.60
N ILE A 138 17.91 7.36 11.89
CA ILE A 138 18.48 6.11 12.42
C ILE A 138 17.82 4.89 11.72
N LEU A 139 16.49 4.82 11.69
CA LEU A 139 15.78 3.69 11.11
C LEU A 139 16.04 3.54 9.61
N LEU A 140 16.09 4.64 8.86
CA LEU A 140 16.46 4.60 7.44
C LEU A 140 17.87 4.02 7.23
N GLN A 141 18.82 4.41 8.09
CA GLN A 141 20.17 3.83 8.05
C GLN A 141 20.17 2.34 8.40
N LYS A 142 19.38 1.93 9.41
CA LYS A 142 19.23 0.52 9.79
C LYS A 142 18.60 -0.33 8.68
N PHE A 143 17.58 0.20 7.98
CA PHE A 143 17.03 -0.45 6.79
C PHE A 143 18.05 -0.58 5.67
N LYS A 144 18.82 0.48 5.40
CA LYS A 144 19.87 0.49 4.36
C LYS A 144 20.96 -0.55 4.66
N ASN A 145 21.32 -0.73 5.91
CA ASN A 145 22.34 -1.68 6.35
C ASN A 145 21.80 -3.11 6.52
N SER A 146 20.51 -3.38 6.22
CA SER A 146 19.86 -4.67 6.45
C SER A 146 19.90 -5.13 7.91
N GLU A 147 19.85 -4.17 8.85
CA GLU A 147 19.82 -4.42 10.30
C GLU A 147 18.39 -4.52 10.84
N ILE A 148 17.38 -4.45 9.96
CA ILE A 148 15.96 -4.72 10.27
C ILE A 148 15.51 -5.85 9.36
N GLU A 149 15.27 -6.99 9.97
CA GLU A 149 14.80 -8.20 9.30
C GLU A 149 13.29 -8.15 9.12
N LYS A 150 12.80 -8.56 7.95
CA LYS A 150 11.37 -8.53 7.61
C LYS A 150 10.94 -9.86 7.04
N HIS A 151 9.88 -10.42 7.60
CA HIS A 151 9.22 -11.59 7.07
C HIS A 151 7.80 -11.28 6.63
N TYR A 152 7.38 -12.01 5.63
CA TYR A 152 6.04 -11.91 5.04
C TYR A 152 5.41 -13.29 4.97
N LYS A 153 4.13 -13.40 5.28
CA LYS A 153 3.33 -14.56 4.91
C LYS A 153 2.69 -14.30 3.55
N ALA A 154 2.80 -15.25 2.61
CA ALA A 154 2.17 -15.19 1.30
C ALA A 154 1.45 -16.48 0.98
N MET A 155 0.19 -16.39 0.52
CA MET A 155 -0.54 -17.51 -0.07
C MET A 155 -0.29 -17.53 -1.57
N VAL A 156 0.34 -18.58 -2.07
CA VAL A 156 0.71 -18.73 -3.49
C VAL A 156 -0.01 -19.88 -4.13
N TYR A 157 -0.32 -19.76 -5.42
CA TYR A 157 -0.85 -20.86 -6.22
C TYR A 157 0.29 -21.76 -6.68
N GLY A 158 0.10 -23.07 -6.53
CA GLY A 158 1.14 -24.08 -6.74
C GLY A 158 1.89 -24.44 -5.45
N ILE A 159 2.62 -25.53 -5.50
CA ILE A 159 3.38 -26.06 -4.35
C ILE A 159 4.84 -26.24 -4.79
N PRO A 160 5.78 -25.42 -4.26
CA PRO A 160 7.19 -25.59 -4.56
C PRO A 160 7.72 -26.97 -4.16
N ASN A 161 8.50 -27.59 -5.04
CA ASN A 161 9.17 -28.86 -4.75
C ASN A 161 10.23 -28.70 -3.65
N ILE A 162 10.90 -27.54 -3.63
CA ILE A 162 11.93 -27.22 -2.63
C ILE A 162 11.25 -26.54 -1.44
N LYS A 163 11.42 -27.13 -0.24
CA LYS A 163 10.78 -26.63 0.99
C LYS A 163 11.28 -25.25 1.43
N SER A 164 12.55 -24.93 1.16
CA SER A 164 13.17 -23.65 1.53
C SER A 164 14.28 -23.31 0.54
N GLN A 165 14.28 -22.10 0.02
CA GLN A 165 15.25 -21.65 -0.97
C GLN A 165 15.50 -20.15 -0.87
N THR A 166 16.74 -19.73 -1.14
CA THR A 166 17.11 -18.34 -1.38
C THR A 166 17.18 -18.13 -2.89
N LEU A 167 16.41 -17.18 -3.37
CA LEU A 167 16.27 -16.81 -4.78
C LEU A 167 17.07 -15.54 -5.04
N GLU A 168 17.90 -15.56 -6.07
CA GLU A 168 18.58 -14.38 -6.61
C GLU A 168 18.11 -14.13 -8.02
N ALA A 169 17.81 -12.87 -8.34
CA ALA A 169 17.39 -12.45 -9.66
C ALA A 169 17.68 -10.96 -9.87
N TYR A 170 17.26 -10.41 -10.99
CA TYR A 170 17.43 -9.02 -11.35
C TYR A 170 16.07 -8.41 -11.68
N LEU A 171 15.80 -7.20 -11.16
CA LEU A 171 14.52 -6.51 -11.25
C LEU A 171 14.65 -5.19 -11.99
N PHE A 172 13.79 -4.99 -12.99
CA PHE A 172 13.61 -3.71 -13.68
C PHE A 172 12.23 -3.15 -13.39
N LYS A 173 12.16 -1.85 -13.04
CA LYS A 173 10.90 -1.14 -12.80
C LYS A 173 10.53 -0.29 -14.01
N ASP A 174 9.45 -0.65 -14.68
CA ASP A 174 8.81 0.18 -15.70
C ASP A 174 7.83 1.16 -15.04
N ASN A 175 8.26 2.41 -14.91
CA ASN A 175 7.43 3.45 -14.28
C ASN A 175 6.20 3.82 -15.12
N LYS A 176 6.26 3.68 -16.46
CA LYS A 176 5.11 4.01 -17.34
C LYS A 176 3.99 3.00 -17.20
N LYS A 177 4.34 1.71 -17.12
CA LYS A 177 3.37 0.62 -16.94
C LYS A 177 3.03 0.33 -15.48
N ALA A 178 3.76 0.95 -14.52
CA ALA A 178 3.67 0.65 -13.09
C ALA A 178 3.84 -0.86 -12.78
N LEU A 179 4.74 -1.54 -13.53
CA LEU A 179 5.07 -2.95 -13.42
C LEU A 179 6.57 -3.12 -13.15
N VAL A 180 6.94 -4.29 -12.65
CA VAL A 180 8.33 -4.73 -12.60
C VAL A 180 8.50 -6.03 -13.38
N TYR A 181 9.66 -6.20 -13.95
CA TYR A 181 10.08 -7.38 -14.70
C TYR A 181 11.25 -8.03 -14.00
N ILE A 182 11.29 -9.35 -14.02
CA ILE A 182 12.35 -10.15 -13.41
C ILE A 182 13.15 -10.84 -14.51
N SER A 183 14.47 -10.95 -14.31
CA SER A 183 15.40 -11.69 -15.15
C SER A 183 16.35 -12.51 -14.29
N ASP A 184 16.66 -13.74 -14.72
CA ASP A 184 17.64 -14.60 -14.03
C ASP A 184 19.08 -14.15 -14.28
N THR A 185 19.30 -13.33 -15.33
CA THR A 185 20.61 -12.81 -15.69
C THR A 185 20.67 -11.30 -15.56
N PRO A 186 21.86 -10.72 -15.26
CA PRO A 186 22.03 -9.28 -15.19
C PRO A 186 21.76 -8.62 -16.53
N GLN A 187 20.99 -7.53 -16.54
CA GLN A 187 20.68 -6.73 -17.71
C GLN A 187 20.86 -5.25 -17.42
N LYS A 188 21.07 -4.43 -18.45
CA LYS A 188 21.19 -2.97 -18.31
C LYS A 188 19.93 -2.37 -17.68
N GLY A 189 20.08 -1.65 -16.57
CA GLY A 189 18.97 -1.02 -15.82
C GLY A 189 18.27 -1.92 -14.85
N TYR A 190 18.64 -3.19 -14.74
CA TYR A 190 18.14 -4.11 -13.72
C TYR A 190 19.00 -4.03 -12.46
N VAL A 191 18.37 -4.22 -11.30
CA VAL A 191 19.04 -4.26 -9.99
C VAL A 191 18.91 -5.64 -9.38
N LYS A 192 19.99 -6.15 -8.75
CA LYS A 192 19.97 -7.45 -8.05
C LYS A 192 18.96 -7.42 -6.90
N ILE A 193 18.19 -8.49 -6.79
CA ILE A 193 17.25 -8.75 -5.71
C ILE A 193 17.52 -10.11 -5.08
N VAL A 194 17.25 -10.22 -3.77
CA VAL A 194 17.39 -11.46 -3.00
C VAL A 194 16.15 -11.66 -2.14
N THR A 195 15.52 -12.83 -2.24
CA THR A 195 14.31 -13.21 -1.52
C THR A 195 14.46 -14.66 -1.07
N SER A 196 14.32 -14.95 0.22
CA SER A 196 14.24 -16.34 0.68
C SER A 196 12.81 -16.73 0.98
N TYR A 197 12.45 -17.98 0.75
CA TYR A 197 11.17 -18.52 1.19
C TYR A 197 11.33 -19.85 1.91
N LYS A 198 10.34 -20.13 2.77
CA LYS A 198 10.15 -21.43 3.42
C LYS A 198 8.67 -21.79 3.34
N VAL A 199 8.36 -23.01 2.90
CA VAL A 199 6.98 -23.52 2.88
C VAL A 199 6.55 -23.82 4.31
N LEU A 200 5.47 -23.15 4.76
CA LEU A 200 4.86 -23.38 6.07
C LEU A 200 3.78 -24.44 5.97
N GLU A 201 2.84 -24.26 5.06
CA GLU A 201 1.66 -25.11 4.88
C GLU A 201 1.42 -25.42 3.42
N LYS A 202 0.79 -26.59 3.15
CA LYS A 202 0.44 -27.05 1.81
C LYS A 202 -1.01 -27.51 1.78
N ASN A 203 -1.75 -27.08 0.77
CA ASN A 203 -3.07 -27.64 0.46
C ASN A 203 -3.02 -28.29 -0.93
N ILE A 204 -2.94 -29.61 -0.97
CA ILE A 204 -2.79 -30.38 -2.21
C ILE A 204 -4.06 -30.31 -3.04
N GLU A 205 -5.23 -30.43 -2.43
CA GLU A 205 -6.52 -30.43 -3.13
C GLU A 205 -6.78 -29.14 -3.92
N LYS A 206 -6.47 -28.00 -3.29
CA LYS A 206 -6.66 -26.67 -3.90
C LYS A 206 -5.41 -26.15 -4.59
N ASN A 207 -4.32 -26.90 -4.59
CA ASN A 207 -3.03 -26.59 -5.19
C ASN A 207 -2.49 -25.20 -4.79
N TYR A 208 -2.40 -24.94 -3.47
CA TYR A 208 -1.77 -23.75 -2.95
C TYR A 208 -0.88 -24.06 -1.74
N CYS A 209 -0.02 -23.13 -1.39
CA CYS A 209 0.73 -23.18 -0.12
C CYS A 209 0.88 -21.80 0.51
N ILE A 210 1.21 -21.81 1.82
CA ILE A 210 1.59 -20.63 2.58
C ILE A 210 3.10 -20.62 2.72
N LEU A 211 3.71 -19.51 2.32
CA LEU A 211 5.16 -19.29 2.43
C LEU A 211 5.46 -18.28 3.52
N ASP A 212 6.48 -18.55 4.32
CA ASP A 212 7.24 -17.52 5.04
C ASP A 212 8.33 -16.99 4.11
N ILE A 213 8.41 -15.69 3.94
CA ILE A 213 9.29 -15.03 2.99
C ILE A 213 10.16 -14.02 3.73
N GLN A 214 11.47 -14.23 3.71
CA GLN A 214 12.44 -13.26 4.20
C GLN A 214 12.90 -12.35 3.06
N LEU A 215 12.74 -11.03 3.26
CA LEU A 215 13.06 -10.02 2.27
C LEU A 215 14.43 -9.40 2.56
N HIS A 216 15.48 -9.83 1.82
CA HIS A 216 16.84 -9.31 1.98
C HIS A 216 17.08 -7.97 1.27
N THR A 217 16.38 -7.76 0.15
CA THR A 217 16.33 -6.48 -0.58
C THR A 217 14.89 -6.00 -0.67
N GLY A 218 14.66 -4.69 -0.67
CA GLY A 218 13.31 -4.11 -0.62
C GLY A 218 12.96 -3.27 -1.85
N LYS A 219 12.72 -3.90 -3.01
CA LYS A 219 12.33 -3.20 -4.24
C LYS A 219 10.82 -3.24 -4.47
N THR A 220 10.30 -2.29 -5.23
CA THR A 220 8.86 -2.21 -5.58
C THR A 220 8.37 -3.55 -6.11
N HIS A 221 7.25 -4.06 -5.58
CA HIS A 221 6.62 -5.32 -5.95
C HIS A 221 7.54 -6.55 -5.93
N GLN A 222 8.70 -6.50 -5.26
CA GLN A 222 9.73 -7.56 -5.37
C GLN A 222 9.17 -8.95 -5.10
N ILE A 223 8.56 -9.19 -3.94
CA ILE A 223 8.02 -10.51 -3.57
C ILE A 223 7.03 -10.99 -4.63
N ARG A 224 6.12 -10.13 -5.02
CA ARG A 224 5.01 -10.42 -5.95
C ARG A 224 5.52 -10.85 -7.32
N ALA A 225 6.41 -10.05 -7.91
CA ALA A 225 6.97 -10.33 -9.22
C ALA A 225 7.96 -11.52 -9.18
N HIS A 226 8.76 -11.65 -8.11
CA HIS A 226 9.74 -12.73 -7.99
C HIS A 226 9.07 -14.09 -7.85
N LEU A 227 8.04 -14.20 -7.00
CA LEU A 227 7.28 -15.44 -6.86
C LEU A 227 6.52 -15.82 -8.13
N ALA A 228 5.92 -14.84 -8.82
CA ALA A 228 5.27 -15.08 -10.10
C ALA A 228 6.27 -15.54 -11.18
N HIS A 229 7.49 -14.97 -11.21
CA HIS A 229 8.55 -15.35 -12.14
C HIS A 229 8.98 -16.82 -11.99
N ILE A 230 9.06 -17.31 -10.76
CA ILE A 230 9.40 -18.72 -10.49
C ILE A 230 8.19 -19.67 -10.56
N GLY A 231 7.02 -19.19 -11.04
CA GLY A 231 5.83 -20.01 -11.27
C GLY A 231 4.87 -20.18 -10.07
N TYR A 232 5.09 -19.44 -8.97
CA TYR A 232 4.23 -19.48 -7.76
C TYR A 232 3.62 -18.12 -7.45
N PRO A 233 2.70 -17.62 -8.31
CA PRO A 233 2.11 -16.29 -8.14
C PRO A 233 1.25 -16.22 -6.88
N ILE A 234 1.25 -15.04 -6.24
CA ILE A 234 0.43 -14.76 -5.06
C ILE A 234 -1.05 -14.75 -5.45
N ILE A 235 -1.88 -15.47 -4.71
CA ILE A 235 -3.33 -15.52 -4.90
C ILE A 235 -3.93 -14.14 -4.55
N GLY A 236 -4.86 -13.67 -5.38
CA GLY A 236 -5.47 -12.33 -5.25
C GLY A 236 -4.63 -11.19 -5.85
N ASP A 237 -3.43 -11.46 -6.36
CA ASP A 237 -2.62 -10.42 -7.01
C ASP A 237 -3.16 -10.08 -8.40
N GLY A 238 -3.67 -8.84 -8.56
CA GLY A 238 -4.24 -8.37 -9.82
C GLY A 238 -3.22 -7.98 -10.90
N LYS A 239 -1.89 -7.95 -10.56
CA LYS A 239 -0.82 -7.58 -11.51
C LYS A 239 0.01 -8.77 -11.97
N TYR A 240 0.40 -9.63 -11.02
CA TYR A 240 1.31 -10.75 -11.25
C TYR A 240 0.65 -12.10 -11.02
N GLY A 241 -0.58 -12.13 -10.48
CA GLY A 241 -1.36 -13.32 -10.25
C GLY A 241 -2.11 -13.80 -11.50
N ILE A 242 -2.82 -14.92 -11.33
CA ILE A 242 -3.63 -15.53 -12.37
C ILE A 242 -5.10 -15.20 -12.11
N ASN A 243 -5.73 -14.38 -12.95
CA ASN A 243 -7.11 -13.89 -12.76
C ASN A 243 -8.14 -15.01 -12.57
N LYS A 244 -8.02 -16.13 -13.30
CA LYS A 244 -8.90 -17.30 -13.16
C LYS A 244 -8.81 -17.89 -11.74
N ILE A 245 -7.59 -18.02 -11.22
CA ILE A 245 -7.32 -18.55 -9.88
C ILE A 245 -7.82 -17.57 -8.81
N ASN A 246 -7.54 -16.27 -8.97
CA ASN A 246 -8.01 -15.25 -8.04
C ASN A 246 -9.53 -15.28 -7.88
N LYS A 247 -10.28 -15.44 -8.99
CA LYS A 247 -11.74 -15.59 -8.97
C LYS A 247 -12.19 -16.89 -8.28
N GLN A 248 -11.51 -17.99 -8.56
CA GLN A 248 -11.81 -19.31 -7.95
C GLN A 248 -11.67 -19.28 -6.44
N PHE A 249 -10.62 -18.60 -5.93
CA PHE A 249 -10.37 -18.44 -4.50
C PHE A 249 -11.18 -17.31 -3.86
N GLY A 250 -11.84 -16.44 -4.64
CA GLY A 250 -12.67 -15.34 -4.15
C GLY A 250 -11.88 -14.14 -3.61
N TYR A 251 -10.56 -14.10 -3.76
CA TYR A 251 -9.73 -12.99 -3.28
C TYR A 251 -9.62 -11.86 -4.30
N LYS A 252 -9.91 -10.64 -3.84
CA LYS A 252 -9.82 -9.40 -4.63
C LYS A 252 -8.48 -8.69 -4.48
N THR A 253 -7.74 -8.98 -3.41
CA THR A 253 -6.45 -8.39 -3.07
C THR A 253 -5.42 -9.48 -2.81
N GLN A 254 -4.16 -9.16 -3.09
CA GLN A 254 -3.04 -10.09 -2.90
C GLN A 254 -2.96 -10.58 -1.45
N GLN A 255 -2.88 -11.89 -1.27
CA GLN A 255 -2.73 -12.53 0.03
C GLN A 255 -1.24 -12.47 0.43
N LEU A 256 -0.80 -11.27 0.81
CA LEU A 256 0.57 -10.94 1.21
C LEU A 256 0.52 -10.04 2.45
N CYS A 257 1.14 -10.48 3.52
CA CYS A 257 1.15 -9.80 4.81
C CYS A 257 2.59 -9.68 5.35
N SER A 258 3.01 -8.47 5.71
CA SER A 258 4.23 -8.23 6.51
C SER A 258 3.97 -8.71 7.94
N SER A 259 4.40 -9.94 8.25
CA SER A 259 3.98 -10.67 9.46
C SER A 259 4.94 -10.55 10.63
N TYR A 260 6.23 -10.25 10.37
CA TYR A 260 7.26 -10.23 11.40
C TYR A 260 8.35 -9.22 11.05
N ILE A 261 8.81 -8.48 12.06
CA ILE A 261 9.93 -7.55 12.00
C ILE A 261 10.84 -7.82 13.20
N LYS A 262 12.15 -7.92 12.95
CA LYS A 262 13.17 -8.02 14.01
C LYS A 262 14.18 -6.91 13.86
N PHE A 263 14.46 -6.21 14.95
CA PHE A 263 15.51 -5.20 15.04
C PHE A 263 16.84 -5.88 15.39
N ASN A 264 17.63 -6.17 14.38
CA ASN A 264 18.92 -6.89 14.52
C ASN A 264 20.08 -5.90 14.33
N PHE A 265 20.17 -4.91 15.23
CA PHE A 265 21.15 -3.84 15.15
C PHE A 265 22.57 -4.37 15.39
N LYS A 266 23.45 -4.12 14.42
CA LYS A 266 24.87 -4.48 14.46
C LYS A 266 25.75 -3.26 14.78
N THR A 267 25.19 -2.06 14.59
CA THR A 267 25.85 -0.77 14.81
C THR A 267 25.04 0.04 15.80
N ASP A 268 25.63 1.05 16.40
CA ASP A 268 24.95 1.94 17.36
C ASP A 268 23.69 2.54 16.74
N ALA A 269 22.58 2.47 17.48
CA ALA A 269 21.28 3.03 17.11
C ALA A 269 20.87 4.20 18.02
N LYS A 270 21.81 4.74 18.81
CA LYS A 270 21.61 5.91 19.68
C LYS A 270 20.32 5.76 20.52
N ILE A 271 19.39 6.72 20.37
CA ILE A 271 18.10 6.73 21.10
C ILE A 271 17.25 5.47 20.87
N LEU A 272 17.55 4.66 19.83
CA LEU A 272 16.82 3.45 19.49
C LEU A 272 17.55 2.17 19.90
N ASN A 273 18.68 2.23 20.64
CA ASN A 273 19.43 1.04 21.06
C ASN A 273 18.58 0.04 21.86
N TYR A 274 17.56 0.50 22.57
CA TYR A 274 16.63 -0.32 23.34
C TYR A 274 15.76 -1.26 22.46
N LEU A 275 15.69 -1.01 21.15
CA LEU A 275 15.01 -1.90 20.19
C LEU A 275 15.89 -3.08 19.76
N SER A 276 17.19 -3.02 20.00
CA SER A 276 18.11 -4.07 19.56
C SER A 276 17.68 -5.45 20.07
N ASN A 277 17.65 -6.44 19.18
CA ASN A 277 17.17 -7.81 19.41
C ASN A 277 15.68 -7.95 19.74
N LYS A 278 14.89 -6.86 19.76
CA LYS A 278 13.44 -6.96 19.88
C LYS A 278 12.83 -7.37 18.54
N ASP A 279 11.71 -8.04 18.63
CA ASP A 279 10.88 -8.39 17.48
C ASP A 279 9.41 -8.06 17.73
N VAL A 280 8.69 -7.91 16.63
CA VAL A 280 7.26 -7.66 16.60
C VAL A 280 6.63 -8.58 15.56
N SER A 281 5.60 -9.31 15.96
CA SER A 281 4.89 -10.24 15.08
C SER A 281 3.39 -9.97 15.10
N LEU A 282 2.74 -10.26 13.98
CA LEU A 282 1.28 -10.43 13.95
C LEU A 282 1.01 -11.90 14.27
N LEU A 283 0.52 -12.17 15.47
CA LEU A 283 0.06 -13.49 15.85
C LEU A 283 -1.14 -13.85 14.98
N ASP A 284 -1.05 -15.03 14.32
CA ASP A 284 -2.15 -15.74 13.66
C ASP A 284 -3.06 -14.96 12.70
N ARG A 285 -2.50 -14.44 11.61
CA ARG A 285 -3.25 -14.25 10.36
C ARG A 285 -2.87 -15.34 9.37
N THR A 286 -3.58 -16.44 9.46
CA THR A 286 -3.68 -17.47 8.43
C THR A 286 -4.69 -17.03 7.37
#